data_7a4741598678c597dc758311fd22e606
#
_entry.id   7a4741598678c597dc758311fd22e606
#
_cell.length_a   1.000
_cell.length_b   1.000
_cell.length_c   1.000
_cell.angle_alpha   90.00
_cell.angle_beta   90.00
_cell.angle_gamma   90.00
#
_symmetry.space_group_name_H-M   'P 1'
#
loop_
_entity.id
_entity.type
_entity.pdbx_description
1 polymer ?
#
loop_
_entity_poly.entity_id
_entity_poly.type
_entity_poly.pdbx_seq_one_letter_code
_entity_poly.pdbx_strand_id
1 'polypeptide(L)'
;RYTLNDTRKLLYQLVAYLPNKVSKMHKHTKNYLKRLNLTETDEIFCAQCGVLAVDLHHIQFKSQGGSDEPENIIALCRLHHLAAHQFNTQEHRDLLTTLQAKILGI
;
A
#
# COMPACT_ATOMS: atom_id res chain seq x y z
N ARG A 1 0.90 -6.05 -26.14
CA ARG A 1 1.38 -4.85 -25.45
C ARG A 1 1.23 -5.00 -23.94
N TYR A 2 2.27 -4.66 -23.19
CA TYR A 2 2.23 -4.72 -21.75
C TYR A 2 1.94 -3.34 -21.16
N THR A 3 1.05 -3.31 -20.17
CA THR A 3 0.81 -2.14 -19.37
C THR A 3 1.78 -2.12 -18.19
N LEU A 4 1.82 -1.01 -17.47
CA LEU A 4 2.61 -0.94 -16.23
C LEU A 4 2.14 -1.98 -15.22
N ASN A 5 0.82 -2.25 -15.16
CA ASN A 5 0.26 -3.28 -14.30
C ASN A 5 0.82 -4.67 -14.63
N ASP A 6 0.86 -5.00 -15.92
CA ASP A 6 1.37 -6.28 -16.37
C ASP A 6 2.82 -6.48 -15.95
N THR A 7 3.63 -5.44 -16.12
CA THR A 7 5.04 -5.47 -15.74
C THR A 7 5.19 -5.71 -14.23
N ARG A 8 4.42 -5.03 -13.41
CA ARG A 8 4.47 -5.22 -11.96
C ARG A 8 4.06 -6.63 -11.56
N LYS A 9 3.00 -7.14 -12.17
CA LYS A 9 2.53 -8.49 -11.89
C LYS A 9 3.60 -9.53 -12.22
N LEU A 10 4.27 -9.37 -13.35
CA LEU A 10 5.35 -10.27 -13.73
C LEU A 10 6.51 -10.21 -12.73
N LEU A 11 6.87 -9.02 -12.27
CA LEU A 11 7.92 -8.87 -11.27
C LEU A 11 7.55 -9.57 -9.96
N TYR A 12 6.32 -9.43 -9.51
CA TYR A 12 5.85 -10.13 -8.33
C TYR A 12 5.90 -11.63 -8.50
N GLN A 13 5.48 -12.14 -9.66
CA GLN A 13 5.51 -13.57 -9.94
C GLN A 13 6.92 -14.13 -9.94
N LEU A 14 7.87 -13.41 -10.56
CA LEU A 14 9.27 -13.81 -10.57
C LEU A 14 9.85 -13.84 -9.16
N VAL A 15 9.55 -12.82 -8.38
CA VAL A 15 10.05 -12.71 -7.01
C VAL A 15 9.46 -13.79 -6.12
N ALA A 16 8.21 -14.21 -6.38
CA ALA A 16 7.55 -15.27 -5.60
C ALA A 16 8.25 -16.62 -5.73
N TYR A 17 9.02 -16.83 -6.78
CA TYR A 17 9.81 -18.06 -6.94
C TYR A 17 11.11 -18.03 -6.14
N LEU A 18 11.53 -16.88 -5.65
CA LEU A 18 12.75 -16.79 -4.88
C LEU A 18 12.52 -17.35 -3.47
N PRO A 19 13.46 -18.16 -2.96
CA PRO A 19 13.34 -18.68 -1.60
C PRO A 19 13.22 -17.56 -0.58
N ASN A 20 12.35 -17.73 0.39
CA ASN A 20 12.18 -16.81 1.52
C ASN A 20 11.57 -15.45 1.17
N LYS A 21 11.06 -15.29 -0.05
CA LYS A 21 10.48 -13.99 -0.43
C LYS A 21 9.29 -13.64 0.46
N VAL A 22 8.36 -14.56 0.63
CA VAL A 22 7.15 -14.31 1.44
C VAL A 22 7.53 -14.04 2.90
N SER A 23 8.50 -14.80 3.42
CA SER A 23 8.92 -14.64 4.82
C SER A 23 9.59 -13.29 5.08
N LYS A 24 10.12 -12.64 4.03
CA LYS A 24 10.77 -11.33 4.14
C LYS A 24 9.81 -10.16 3.92
N MET A 25 8.55 -10.43 3.62
CA MET A 25 7.56 -9.39 3.45
C MET A 25 7.31 -8.68 4.78
N HIS A 26 7.22 -7.35 4.74
CA HIS A 26 6.97 -6.56 5.94
C HIS A 26 5.62 -6.90 6.56
N LYS A 27 5.55 -6.79 7.88
CA LYS A 27 4.33 -7.10 8.62
C LYS A 27 3.13 -6.28 8.13
N HIS A 28 3.31 -4.99 7.90
CA HIS A 28 2.22 -4.14 7.44
C HIS A 28 1.70 -4.57 6.07
N THR A 29 2.57 -5.05 5.19
CA THR A 29 2.16 -5.55 3.88
C THR A 29 1.32 -6.81 4.03
N LYS A 30 1.77 -7.75 4.86
CA LYS A 30 1.02 -8.98 5.13
C LYS A 30 -0.36 -8.68 5.69
N ASN A 31 -0.43 -7.78 6.66
CA ASN A 31 -1.68 -7.41 7.31
C ASN A 31 -2.64 -6.76 6.31
N TYR A 32 -2.14 -5.87 5.46
CA TYR A 32 -2.93 -5.19 4.44
C TYR A 32 -3.52 -6.19 3.45
N LEU A 33 -2.69 -7.07 2.90
CA LEU A 33 -3.14 -8.06 1.93
C LEU A 33 -4.18 -9.00 2.53
N LYS A 34 -3.93 -9.47 3.75
CA LYS A 34 -4.84 -10.37 4.44
C LYS A 34 -6.19 -9.70 4.70
N ARG A 35 -6.18 -8.47 5.17
CA ARG A 35 -7.42 -7.73 5.50
C ARG A 35 -8.31 -7.53 4.26
N LEU A 36 -7.69 -7.27 3.10
CA LEU A 36 -8.41 -7.05 1.86
C LEU A 36 -8.57 -8.31 1.02
N ASN A 37 -8.13 -9.46 1.55
CA ASN A 37 -8.21 -10.74 0.86
C ASN A 37 -7.49 -10.72 -0.49
N LEU A 38 -6.30 -10.15 -0.50
CA LEU A 38 -5.46 -10.00 -1.68
C LEU A 38 -4.23 -10.89 -1.58
N THR A 39 -3.67 -11.23 -2.74
CA THR A 39 -2.38 -11.94 -2.86
C THR A 39 -1.30 -10.97 -3.33
N GLU A 40 -0.04 -11.45 -3.33
CA GLU A 40 1.10 -10.66 -3.79
C GLU A 40 0.98 -10.23 -5.26
N THR A 41 0.23 -10.98 -6.07
CA THR A 41 0.10 -10.72 -7.50
C THR A 41 -1.13 -9.90 -7.86
N ASP A 42 -1.97 -9.58 -6.90
CA ASP A 42 -3.16 -8.78 -7.16
C ASP A 42 -2.78 -7.31 -7.41
N GLU A 43 -3.52 -6.68 -8.29
CA GLU A 43 -3.33 -5.26 -8.58
C GLU A 43 -3.93 -4.44 -7.46
N ILE A 44 -3.19 -3.43 -7.02
CA ILE A 44 -3.63 -2.50 -5.99
C ILE A 44 -3.56 -1.10 -6.58
N PHE A 45 -4.57 -0.30 -6.34
CA PHE A 45 -4.68 1.03 -6.95
C PHE A 45 -4.55 2.12 -5.89
N CYS A 46 -3.99 3.26 -6.33
CA CYS A 46 -3.83 4.43 -5.47
C CYS A 46 -5.19 4.87 -4.93
N ALA A 47 -5.28 5.02 -3.63
CA ALA A 47 -6.53 5.43 -2.98
C ALA A 47 -6.94 6.86 -3.34
N GLN A 48 -6.00 7.70 -3.76
CA GLN A 48 -6.30 9.10 -4.09
C GLN A 48 -6.64 9.32 -5.55
N CYS A 49 -5.99 8.62 -6.48
CA CYS A 49 -6.18 8.91 -7.90
C CYS A 49 -6.55 7.71 -8.76
N GLY A 50 -6.53 6.52 -8.22
CA GLY A 50 -6.97 5.32 -8.93
C GLY A 50 -5.97 4.71 -9.89
N VAL A 51 -4.78 5.29 -10.06
CA VAL A 51 -3.74 4.65 -10.87
C VAL A 51 -3.08 3.55 -10.07
N LEU A 52 -2.25 2.73 -10.69
CA LEU A 52 -1.57 1.64 -10.00
C LEU A 52 -0.75 2.16 -8.83
N ALA A 53 -0.99 1.58 -7.67
CA ALA A 53 -0.22 1.90 -6.47
C ALA A 53 1.15 1.23 -6.54
N VAL A 54 2.15 1.89 -5.99
CA VAL A 54 3.52 1.34 -5.92
C VAL A 54 3.99 1.15 -4.48
N ASP A 55 3.38 1.82 -3.53
CA ASP A 55 3.79 1.77 -2.13
C ASP A 55 2.59 1.61 -1.21
N LEU A 56 2.82 0.94 -0.08
CA LEU A 56 1.90 0.92 1.05
C LEU A 56 2.46 1.87 2.10
N HIS A 57 1.74 2.94 2.36
CA HIS A 57 2.19 4.06 3.18
C HIS A 57 1.58 3.99 4.58
N HIS A 58 2.42 4.17 5.61
CA HIS A 58 1.92 4.34 6.98
C HIS A 58 1.36 5.75 7.13
N ILE A 59 0.07 5.88 7.37
CA ILE A 59 -0.57 7.19 7.53
C ILE A 59 0.04 7.92 8.72
N GLN A 60 0.06 7.28 9.89
CA GLN A 60 0.87 7.73 11.02
C GLN A 60 2.19 6.97 10.92
N PHE A 61 3.29 7.71 10.84
CA PHE A 61 4.60 7.08 10.65
C PHE A 61 4.93 6.13 11.79
N LYS A 62 5.56 5.00 11.45
CA LYS A 62 5.94 4.00 12.43
C LYS A 62 6.85 4.58 13.51
N SER A 63 7.76 5.47 13.11
CA SER A 63 8.64 6.18 14.03
C SER A 63 7.90 7.09 15.00
N GLN A 64 6.64 7.41 14.71
CA GLN A 64 5.78 8.26 15.53
C GLN A 64 4.67 7.45 16.19
N GLY A 65 4.86 6.15 16.36
CA GLY A 65 3.90 5.28 17.03
C GLY A 65 2.80 4.71 16.14
N GLY A 66 2.93 4.84 14.81
CA GLY A 66 1.95 4.28 13.89
C GLY A 66 1.96 2.76 13.89
N SER A 67 0.76 2.16 13.79
CA SER A 67 0.62 0.71 13.80
C SER A 67 0.84 0.12 12.41
N ASP A 68 1.02 -1.20 12.36
CA ASP A 68 1.08 -1.97 11.11
C ASP A 68 -0.30 -2.50 10.71
N GLU A 69 -1.37 -2.07 11.36
CA GLU A 69 -2.72 -2.51 11.06
C GLU A 69 -3.27 -1.85 9.79
N PRO A 70 -4.17 -2.52 9.06
CA PRO A 70 -4.68 -1.98 7.79
C PRO A 70 -5.31 -0.59 7.87
N GLU A 71 -5.86 -0.22 9.01
CA GLU A 71 -6.45 1.10 9.22
C GLU A 71 -5.42 2.22 9.07
N ASN A 72 -4.14 1.91 9.29
CA ASN A 72 -3.04 2.87 9.21
C ASN A 72 -2.22 2.73 7.92
N ILE A 73 -2.61 1.83 7.01
CA ILE A 73 -1.85 1.54 5.80
C ILE A 73 -2.70 1.88 4.57
N ILE A 74 -2.18 2.73 3.71
CA ILE A 74 -2.90 3.16 2.51
C ILE A 74 -2.04 2.95 1.27
N ALA A 75 -2.65 2.45 0.19
CA ALA A 75 -1.97 2.24 -1.08
C ALA A 75 -1.89 3.55 -1.85
N LEU A 76 -0.71 3.94 -2.28
CA LEU A 76 -0.48 5.18 -3.01
C LEU A 76 0.43 4.94 -4.22
N CYS A 77 0.18 5.71 -5.28
CA CYS A 77 1.11 5.79 -6.39
C CYS A 77 2.35 6.58 -5.94
N ARG A 78 3.39 6.57 -6.77
CA ARG A 78 4.64 7.25 -6.42
C ARG A 78 4.43 8.74 -6.13
N LEU A 79 3.64 9.40 -6.97
CA LEU A 79 3.39 10.83 -6.81
C LEU A 79 2.69 11.15 -5.49
N HIS A 80 1.63 10.42 -5.18
CA HIS A 80 0.89 10.67 -3.95
C HIS A 80 1.64 10.21 -2.70
N HIS A 81 2.48 9.18 -2.82
CA HIS A 81 3.34 8.77 -1.72
C HIS A 81 4.37 9.85 -1.38
N LEU A 82 5.00 10.43 -2.42
CA LEU A 82 5.93 11.54 -2.22
C LEU A 82 5.22 12.75 -1.61
N ALA A 83 4.01 13.06 -2.09
CA ALA A 83 3.21 14.15 -1.55
C ALA A 83 2.86 13.91 -0.08
N ALA A 84 2.54 12.68 0.28
CA ALA A 84 2.21 12.34 1.67
C ALA A 84 3.39 12.55 2.62
N HIS A 85 4.62 12.30 2.15
CA HIS A 85 5.81 12.60 2.94
C HIS A 85 6.10 14.10 3.01
N GLN A 86 5.90 14.81 1.90
CA GLN A 86 6.19 16.24 1.82
C GLN A 86 5.17 17.07 2.62
N PHE A 87 3.90 16.70 2.55
CA PHE A 87 2.80 17.42 3.22
C PHE A 87 2.25 16.62 4.40
N ASN A 88 3.13 16.18 5.28
CA ASN A 88 2.75 15.34 6.42
C ASN A 88 2.11 16.18 7.53
N THR A 89 0.95 16.77 7.23
CA THR A 89 0.17 17.55 8.18
C THR A 89 -0.94 16.69 8.78
N GLN A 90 -1.50 17.12 9.91
CA GLN A 90 -2.63 16.40 10.51
C GLN A 90 -3.81 16.35 9.55
N GLU A 91 -4.07 17.45 8.83
CA GLU A 91 -5.16 17.51 7.86
C GLU A 91 -4.99 16.48 6.76
N HIS A 92 -3.77 16.33 6.25
CA HIS A 92 -3.49 15.36 5.21
C HIS A 92 -3.63 13.93 5.73
N ARG A 93 -3.14 13.67 6.94
CA ARG A 93 -3.30 12.35 7.57
C ARG A 93 -4.77 12.01 7.80
N ASP A 94 -5.58 12.99 8.18
CA ASP A 94 -7.01 12.81 8.36
C ASP A 94 -7.70 12.44 7.04
N LEU A 95 -7.30 13.09 5.94
CA LEU A 95 -7.80 12.76 4.62
C LEU A 95 -7.47 11.31 4.26
N LEU A 96 -6.21 10.91 4.45
CA LEU A 96 -5.79 9.55 4.14
C LEU A 96 -6.52 8.52 5.02
N THR A 97 -6.71 8.84 6.29
CA THR A 97 -7.46 7.98 7.22
C THR A 97 -8.90 7.77 6.74
N THR A 98 -9.55 8.84 6.30
CA THR A 98 -10.91 8.78 5.77
C THR A 98 -10.98 7.92 4.51
N LEU A 99 -10.03 8.10 3.59
CA LEU A 99 -9.97 7.30 2.37
C LEU A 99 -9.77 5.82 2.68
N GLN A 100 -8.87 5.50 3.59
CA GLN A 100 -8.60 4.12 3.95
C GLN A 100 -9.81 3.47 4.64
N ALA A 101 -10.50 4.22 5.49
CA ALA A 101 -11.72 3.73 6.13
C ALA A 101 -12.76 3.32 5.09
N LYS A 102 -12.93 4.12 4.03
CA LYS A 102 -13.86 3.79 2.95
C LYS A 102 -13.45 2.51 2.23
N ILE A 103 -12.16 2.34 1.97
CA ILE A 103 -11.64 1.13 1.32
C ILE A 103 -11.92 -0.10 2.18
N LEU A 104 -11.75 0.03 3.49
CA LEU A 104 -11.99 -1.07 4.42
C LEU A 104 -13.48 -1.29 4.73
N GLY A 105 -14.35 -0.38 4.33
CA GLY A 105 -15.79 -0.49 4.57
C GLY A 105 -16.21 -0.17 6.00
N ILE A 106 -15.48 0.70 6.64
CA ILE A 106 -15.78 1.09 8.02
C ILE A 106 -16.08 2.58 8.17
#